data_1eddd259ac2ad87e622fe6d3c517c3f8
#
_entry.id   1eddd259ac2ad87e622fe6d3c517c3f8
#
_cell.length_a   1.000
_cell.length_b   1.000
_cell.length_c   1.000
_cell.angle_alpha   90.00
_cell.angle_beta   90.00
_cell.angle_gamma   90.00
#
_symmetry.space_group_name_H-M   'P 1'
#
loop_
_entity.id
_entity.type
_entity.pdbx_description
1 polymer ?
#
loop_
_entity_poly.entity_id
_entity_poly.type
_entity_poly.pdbx_seq_one_letter_code
_entity_poly.pdbx_strand_id
1 'polypeptide(L)'
;MKMLLLGGTAFLGRAIAVEALARGVEVTCLARGTSAPPEGVTFVRADRDEDDALAPVATQRWDAVIDVSRQPGQVRRAVRDLSTDHAVFISTTSVYAYGDRLEQDEDTPLLPALDGDVMTDMSTYGPAKVACEEAVRAGTATWTIIRPGLIGGPGDTSARTGYYPWRFAHPTGDDVLVPDDPEFPCALIDVADLAAWAVTAAQDRIAGTFNRHRSHDSFGRGPRDCATRRRRAGAPDTPRARGGPARSRCRILDGAASLPLWIDDPAGRYGATADTHAARAHGLMTRPLAETFARALEYEERRDAPRRAGLSDSDELDLRGLLD
;
A
#
# COMPACT_ATOMS: atom_id res chain seq x y z
N MET A 1 -23.20 0.19 -13.50
CA MET A 1 -22.77 -0.35 -12.20
C MET A 1 -22.61 0.81 -11.25
N LYS A 2 -23.21 0.72 -10.04
CA LYS A 2 -23.10 1.70 -8.96
C LYS A 2 -22.15 1.18 -7.89
N MET A 3 -21.08 1.89 -7.64
CA MET A 3 -20.05 1.52 -6.68
C MET A 3 -19.95 2.56 -5.56
N LEU A 4 -20.01 2.09 -4.31
CA LEU A 4 -19.67 2.91 -3.15
C LEU A 4 -18.21 2.65 -2.74
N LEU A 5 -17.43 3.70 -2.59
CA LEU A 5 -16.05 3.65 -2.14
C LEU A 5 -15.91 4.35 -0.78
N LEU A 6 -15.64 3.57 0.23
CA LEU A 6 -15.43 4.03 1.60
C LEU A 6 -13.94 4.39 1.78
N GLY A 7 -13.62 5.72 1.71
CA GLY A 7 -12.25 6.23 1.78
C GLY A 7 -11.62 6.62 0.43
N GLY A 8 -12.40 7.09 -0.54
CA GLY A 8 -12.00 7.35 -1.94
C GLY A 8 -11.19 8.62 -2.23
N THR A 9 -10.69 9.36 -1.23
CA THR A 9 -10.07 10.68 -1.47
C THR A 9 -8.54 10.69 -1.38
N ALA A 10 -7.91 9.64 -0.87
CA ALA A 10 -6.46 9.59 -0.65
C ALA A 10 -5.85 8.32 -1.26
N PHE A 11 -4.60 8.41 -1.71
CA PHE A 11 -3.74 7.34 -2.24
C PHE A 11 -4.50 6.20 -2.95
N LEU A 12 -4.57 4.99 -2.37
CA LEU A 12 -5.22 3.83 -2.98
C LEU A 12 -6.71 4.09 -3.29
N GLY A 13 -7.46 4.66 -2.34
CA GLY A 13 -8.87 4.94 -2.59
C GLY A 13 -9.08 5.89 -3.76
N ARG A 14 -8.23 6.92 -3.90
CA ARG A 14 -8.24 7.82 -5.06
C ARG A 14 -7.94 7.08 -6.36
N ALA A 15 -6.95 6.18 -6.35
CA ALA A 15 -6.59 5.38 -7.53
C ALA A 15 -7.75 4.45 -7.95
N ILE A 16 -8.43 3.81 -6.98
CA ILE A 16 -9.62 2.98 -7.23
C ILE A 16 -10.75 3.83 -7.84
N ALA A 17 -11.01 5.02 -7.30
CA ALA A 17 -12.06 5.90 -7.84
C ALA A 17 -11.78 6.30 -9.28
N VAL A 18 -10.54 6.71 -9.58
CA VAL A 18 -10.12 7.10 -10.94
C VAL A 18 -10.23 5.94 -11.91
N GLU A 19 -9.78 4.76 -11.52
CA GLU A 19 -9.86 3.55 -12.35
C GLU A 19 -11.31 3.13 -12.63
N ALA A 20 -12.18 3.17 -11.60
CA ALA A 20 -13.59 2.83 -11.75
C ALA A 20 -14.31 3.80 -12.69
N LEU A 21 -14.05 5.11 -12.57
CA LEU A 21 -14.58 6.12 -13.48
C LEU A 21 -14.11 5.90 -14.93
N ALA A 22 -12.83 5.58 -15.13
CA ALA A 22 -12.27 5.29 -16.45
C ALA A 22 -12.95 4.08 -17.11
N ARG A 23 -13.50 3.15 -16.32
CA ARG A 23 -14.27 2.00 -16.79
C ARG A 23 -15.79 2.27 -16.91
N GLY A 24 -16.22 3.52 -16.75
CA GLY A 24 -17.64 3.91 -16.87
C GLY A 24 -18.51 3.48 -15.68
N VAL A 25 -17.90 3.24 -14.50
CA VAL A 25 -18.63 2.93 -13.26
C VAL A 25 -19.12 4.24 -12.63
N GLU A 26 -20.36 4.27 -12.16
CA GLU A 26 -20.92 5.34 -11.34
C GLU A 26 -20.37 5.21 -9.92
N VAL A 27 -19.49 6.15 -9.52
CA VAL A 27 -18.75 6.08 -8.26
C VAL A 27 -19.27 7.11 -7.27
N THR A 28 -19.67 6.64 -6.08
CA THR A 28 -19.88 7.48 -4.90
C THR A 28 -18.73 7.27 -3.92
N CYS A 29 -18.06 8.35 -3.53
CA CYS A 29 -17.00 8.32 -2.52
C CYS A 29 -17.52 8.90 -1.21
N LEU A 30 -17.44 8.12 -0.13
CA LEU A 30 -17.72 8.61 1.23
C LEU A 30 -16.42 8.76 2.01
N ALA A 31 -16.11 9.98 2.44
CA ALA A 31 -14.91 10.31 3.20
C ALA A 31 -15.05 11.62 3.96
N ARG A 32 -14.13 11.90 4.89
CA ARG A 32 -14.10 13.12 5.72
C ARG A 32 -13.86 14.40 4.92
N GLY A 33 -13.31 14.30 3.72
CA GLY A 33 -13.03 15.46 2.88
C GLY A 33 -11.74 16.21 3.24
N THR A 34 -10.76 15.53 3.85
CA THR A 34 -9.42 16.09 4.12
C THR A 34 -8.58 16.28 2.85
N SER A 35 -8.96 15.61 1.79
CA SER A 35 -8.39 15.76 0.43
C SER A 35 -9.52 15.90 -0.57
N ALA A 36 -9.32 16.66 -1.63
CA ALA A 36 -10.30 16.81 -2.70
C ALA A 36 -10.62 15.46 -3.36
N PRO A 37 -11.90 15.13 -3.60
CA PRO A 37 -12.27 13.93 -4.31
C PRO A 37 -11.78 13.99 -5.78
N PRO A 38 -11.63 12.84 -6.45
CA PRO A 38 -11.44 12.83 -7.91
C PRO A 38 -12.62 13.50 -8.63
N GLU A 39 -12.34 14.13 -9.76
CA GLU A 39 -13.38 14.67 -10.62
C GLU A 39 -14.27 13.54 -11.18
N GLY A 40 -15.57 13.76 -11.26
CA GLY A 40 -16.54 12.79 -11.77
C GLY A 40 -17.14 11.86 -10.72
N VAL A 41 -16.69 11.86 -9.47
CA VAL A 41 -17.35 11.10 -8.40
C VAL A 41 -18.48 11.89 -7.75
N THR A 42 -19.52 11.19 -7.30
CA THR A 42 -20.46 11.73 -6.31
C THR A 42 -19.77 11.71 -4.94
N PHE A 43 -19.59 12.87 -4.32
CA PHE A 43 -18.90 12.94 -3.04
C PHE A 43 -19.87 13.11 -1.87
N VAL A 44 -19.78 12.23 -0.89
CA VAL A 44 -20.51 12.28 0.38
C VAL A 44 -19.51 12.52 1.52
N ARG A 45 -19.65 13.66 2.19
CA ARG A 45 -18.79 13.98 3.34
C ARG A 45 -19.36 13.38 4.60
N ALA A 46 -18.63 12.47 5.22
CA ALA A 46 -18.99 11.88 6.52
C ALA A 46 -17.72 11.40 7.26
N ASP A 47 -17.77 11.41 8.58
CA ASP A 47 -16.75 10.79 9.43
C ASP A 47 -17.26 9.41 9.87
N ARG A 48 -16.58 8.36 9.44
CA ARG A 48 -16.96 6.97 9.72
C ARG A 48 -16.77 6.56 11.18
N ASP A 49 -16.21 7.41 12.01
CA ASP A 49 -16.18 7.19 13.47
C ASP A 49 -17.51 7.53 14.13
N GLU A 50 -18.37 8.30 13.45
CA GLU A 50 -19.75 8.55 13.88
C GLU A 50 -20.69 7.38 13.52
N ASP A 51 -21.66 7.10 14.40
CA ASP A 51 -22.55 5.94 14.26
C ASP A 51 -23.49 6.03 13.06
N ASP A 52 -23.91 7.24 12.68
CA ASP A 52 -24.83 7.52 11.57
C ASP A 52 -24.14 7.95 10.27
N ALA A 53 -22.80 7.84 10.22
CA ALA A 53 -21.98 8.28 9.09
C ALA A 53 -22.42 7.70 7.74
N LEU A 54 -23.03 6.52 7.74
CA LEU A 54 -23.47 5.82 6.53
C LEU A 54 -24.93 6.12 6.14
N ALA A 55 -25.70 6.84 6.97
CA ALA A 55 -27.11 7.15 6.70
C ALA A 55 -27.37 7.76 5.30
N PRO A 56 -26.52 8.68 4.78
CA PRO A 56 -26.74 9.26 3.45
C PRO A 56 -26.64 8.26 2.29
N VAL A 57 -26.01 7.11 2.50
CA VAL A 57 -25.75 6.09 1.47
C VAL A 57 -26.40 4.73 1.77
N ALA A 58 -27.02 4.58 2.95
CA ALA A 58 -27.59 3.32 3.44
C ALA A 58 -28.93 2.93 2.75
N THR A 59 -29.66 3.90 2.24
CA THR A 59 -30.97 3.65 1.59
C THR A 59 -30.84 3.13 0.16
N GLN A 60 -29.66 3.23 -0.43
CA GLN A 60 -29.38 2.74 -1.77
C GLN A 60 -28.81 1.33 -1.74
N ARG A 61 -29.20 0.50 -2.72
CA ARG A 61 -28.52 -0.76 -2.99
C ARG A 61 -27.34 -0.50 -3.92
N TRP A 62 -26.17 -1.05 -3.57
CA TRP A 62 -24.94 -0.93 -4.32
C TRP A 62 -24.61 -2.22 -5.05
N ASP A 63 -24.17 -2.14 -6.31
CA ASP A 63 -23.65 -3.30 -7.02
C ASP A 63 -22.34 -3.81 -6.37
N ALA A 64 -21.52 -2.87 -5.90
CA ALA A 64 -20.35 -3.17 -5.09
C ALA A 64 -20.05 -2.07 -4.07
N VAL A 65 -19.47 -2.48 -2.92
CA VAL A 65 -18.87 -1.59 -1.92
C VAL A 65 -17.40 -1.94 -1.79
N ILE A 66 -16.51 -0.97 -1.98
CA ILE A 66 -15.07 -1.14 -1.71
C ILE A 66 -14.70 -0.37 -0.43
N ASP A 67 -14.12 -1.06 0.55
CA ASP A 67 -13.74 -0.48 1.84
C ASP A 67 -12.22 -0.56 2.05
N VAL A 68 -11.58 0.60 2.26
CA VAL A 68 -10.13 0.72 2.53
C VAL A 68 -9.83 1.02 4.01
N SER A 69 -10.81 0.90 4.90
CA SER A 69 -10.66 1.20 6.32
C SER A 69 -9.70 0.24 7.03
N ARG A 70 -9.14 0.73 8.13
CA ARG A 70 -8.35 -0.07 9.09
C ARG A 70 -9.02 -0.17 10.47
N GLN A 71 -10.20 0.41 10.64
CA GLN A 71 -10.92 0.45 11.91
C GLN A 71 -12.03 -0.60 11.92
N PRO A 72 -12.00 -1.60 12.84
CA PRO A 72 -13.00 -2.66 12.88
C PRO A 72 -14.43 -2.14 13.03
N GLY A 73 -14.65 -1.13 13.88
CA GLY A 73 -15.97 -0.53 14.08
C GLY A 73 -16.54 0.10 12.81
N GLN A 74 -15.69 0.73 11.99
CA GLN A 74 -16.13 1.29 10.70
C GLN A 74 -16.56 0.19 9.73
N VAL A 75 -15.85 -0.94 9.69
CA VAL A 75 -16.19 -2.06 8.81
C VAL A 75 -17.45 -2.79 9.30
N ARG A 76 -17.58 -3.02 10.62
CA ARG A 76 -18.79 -3.62 11.21
C ARG A 76 -20.04 -2.78 10.90
N ARG A 77 -19.96 -1.45 11.03
CA ARG A 77 -21.05 -0.55 10.63
C ARG A 77 -21.35 -0.65 9.12
N ALA A 78 -20.35 -0.69 8.26
CA ALA A 78 -20.56 -0.84 6.83
C ALA A 78 -21.28 -2.15 6.48
N VAL A 79 -20.90 -3.25 7.08
CA VAL A 79 -21.53 -4.57 6.90
C VAL A 79 -22.98 -4.58 7.43
N ARG A 80 -23.24 -3.91 8.56
CA ARG A 80 -24.56 -3.83 9.18
C ARG A 80 -25.54 -2.94 8.37
N ASP A 81 -25.07 -1.79 7.90
CA ASP A 81 -25.95 -0.69 7.45
C ASP A 81 -26.07 -0.61 5.92
N LEU A 82 -25.14 -1.19 5.16
CA LEU A 82 -25.14 -1.09 3.71
C LEU A 82 -25.72 -2.32 3.03
N SER A 83 -26.54 -2.10 2.00
CA SER A 83 -27.02 -3.16 1.10
C SER A 83 -26.15 -3.21 -0.15
N THR A 84 -25.44 -4.31 -0.36
CA THR A 84 -24.58 -4.52 -1.54
C THR A 84 -24.65 -5.96 -2.05
N ASP A 85 -24.42 -6.12 -3.36
CA ASP A 85 -24.31 -7.45 -3.96
C ASP A 85 -22.92 -8.07 -3.70
N HIS A 86 -21.89 -7.21 -3.67
CA HIS A 86 -20.51 -7.65 -3.49
C HIS A 86 -19.70 -6.64 -2.65
N ALA A 87 -18.97 -7.14 -1.68
CA ALA A 87 -18.08 -6.34 -0.84
C ALA A 87 -16.60 -6.61 -1.19
N VAL A 88 -15.83 -5.58 -1.45
CA VAL A 88 -14.37 -5.69 -1.63
C VAL A 88 -13.69 -5.00 -0.44
N PHE A 89 -12.92 -5.74 0.31
CA PHE A 89 -12.19 -5.21 1.45
C PHE A 89 -10.68 -5.20 1.19
N ILE A 90 -10.06 -4.04 1.32
CA ILE A 90 -8.61 -3.91 1.24
C ILE A 90 -7.99 -4.19 2.60
N SER A 91 -7.45 -5.39 2.77
CA SER A 91 -6.73 -5.86 3.95
C SER A 91 -5.22 -5.58 3.83
N THR A 92 -4.38 -6.50 4.28
CA THR A 92 -2.91 -6.41 4.27
C THR A 92 -2.27 -7.78 4.52
N THR A 93 -1.03 -8.01 4.06
CA THR A 93 -0.23 -9.18 4.47
C THR A 93 0.18 -9.13 5.94
N SER A 94 0.09 -7.98 6.61
CA SER A 94 0.34 -7.86 8.06
C SER A 94 -0.66 -8.60 8.94
N VAL A 95 -1.68 -9.24 8.38
CA VAL A 95 -2.61 -10.13 9.10
C VAL A 95 -2.00 -11.48 9.43
N TYR A 96 -0.93 -11.89 8.76
CA TYR A 96 -0.30 -13.19 8.98
C TYR A 96 0.48 -13.25 10.29
N ALA A 97 0.40 -14.41 10.97
CA ALA A 97 1.08 -14.65 12.24
C ALA A 97 2.61 -14.80 12.11
N TYR A 98 3.08 -15.05 10.88
CA TYR A 98 4.49 -15.27 10.59
C TYR A 98 5.00 -14.26 9.57
N GLY A 99 6.20 -13.72 9.77
CA GLY A 99 6.91 -12.86 8.85
C GLY A 99 8.26 -13.44 8.40
N ASP A 100 8.62 -14.61 8.91
CA ASP A 100 9.89 -15.29 8.71
C ASP A 100 9.87 -16.35 7.59
N ARG A 101 8.74 -16.47 6.86
CA ARG A 101 8.54 -17.47 5.80
C ARG A 101 8.29 -16.79 4.46
N LEU A 102 8.95 -17.32 3.43
CA LEU A 102 8.77 -16.87 2.06
C LEU A 102 7.45 -17.42 1.47
N GLU A 103 6.80 -16.63 0.63
CA GLU A 103 5.65 -17.04 -0.19
C GLU A 103 4.50 -17.68 0.60
N GLN A 104 4.12 -17.05 1.72
CA GLN A 104 2.94 -17.46 2.47
C GLN A 104 1.68 -17.32 1.62
N ASP A 105 0.86 -18.35 1.62
CA ASP A 105 -0.43 -18.39 0.93
C ASP A 105 -1.58 -17.83 1.80
N GLU A 106 -2.78 -17.84 1.25
CA GLU A 106 -3.97 -17.31 1.92
C GLU A 106 -4.44 -18.18 3.09
N ASP A 107 -3.99 -19.45 3.19
CA ASP A 107 -4.30 -20.40 4.26
C ASP A 107 -3.34 -20.28 5.45
N THR A 108 -2.29 -19.47 5.32
CA THR A 108 -1.35 -19.19 6.41
C THR A 108 -2.07 -18.65 7.65
N PRO A 109 -1.77 -19.15 8.86
CA PRO A 109 -2.39 -18.69 10.11
C PRO A 109 -2.34 -17.17 10.28
N LEU A 110 -3.46 -16.61 10.75
CA LEU A 110 -3.59 -15.19 11.01
C LEU A 110 -3.25 -14.84 12.45
N LEU A 111 -2.90 -13.59 12.68
CA LEU A 111 -2.86 -13.01 14.03
C LEU A 111 -4.24 -13.11 14.71
N PRO A 112 -4.31 -13.12 16.03
CA PRO A 112 -5.58 -12.96 16.73
C PRO A 112 -6.24 -11.63 16.33
N ALA A 113 -7.57 -11.65 16.13
CA ALA A 113 -8.32 -10.44 15.84
C ALA A 113 -8.23 -9.44 17.00
N LEU A 114 -8.22 -8.15 16.68
CA LEU A 114 -8.34 -7.10 17.69
C LEU A 114 -9.71 -7.20 18.37
N ASP A 115 -9.70 -7.31 19.70
CA ASP A 115 -10.91 -7.16 20.49
C ASP A 115 -11.26 -5.67 20.60
N GLY A 116 -12.42 -5.30 20.05
CA GLY A 116 -12.88 -3.92 20.03
C GLY A 116 -13.00 -3.28 18.62
N ASP A 117 -13.38 -2.02 18.61
CA ASP A 117 -13.77 -1.29 17.40
C ASP A 117 -12.69 -0.32 16.88
N VAL A 118 -11.69 0.01 17.72
CA VAL A 118 -10.74 1.06 17.43
C VAL A 118 -9.30 0.54 17.50
N MET A 119 -8.58 0.68 16.41
CA MET A 119 -7.14 0.53 16.36
C MET A 119 -6.48 1.79 16.92
N THR A 120 -5.79 1.70 18.06
CA THR A 120 -5.20 2.84 18.75
C THR A 120 -3.82 3.23 18.22
N ASP A 121 -3.04 2.24 17.75
CA ASP A 121 -1.68 2.43 17.24
C ASP A 121 -1.30 1.37 16.20
N MET A 122 -0.12 1.54 15.57
CA MET A 122 0.34 0.65 14.50
C MET A 122 0.75 -0.74 14.96
N SER A 123 1.00 -0.97 16.25
CA SER A 123 1.32 -2.32 16.75
C SER A 123 0.12 -3.26 16.66
N THR A 124 -1.09 -2.71 16.69
CA THR A 124 -2.36 -3.44 16.57
C THR A 124 -2.93 -3.45 15.14
N TYR A 125 -2.16 -2.97 14.14
CA TYR A 125 -2.64 -2.86 12.76
C TYR A 125 -3.04 -4.21 12.14
N GLY A 126 -2.19 -5.24 12.27
CA GLY A 126 -2.51 -6.59 11.79
C GLY A 126 -3.76 -7.17 12.46
N PRO A 127 -3.82 -7.23 13.81
CA PRO A 127 -5.02 -7.64 14.56
C PRO A 127 -6.30 -6.88 14.18
N ALA A 128 -6.21 -5.55 13.97
CA ALA A 128 -7.35 -4.74 13.55
C ALA A 128 -7.85 -5.12 12.15
N LYS A 129 -6.92 -5.38 11.21
CA LYS A 129 -7.29 -5.85 9.88
C LYS A 129 -7.89 -7.26 9.89
N VAL A 130 -7.42 -8.15 10.77
CA VAL A 130 -8.08 -9.46 10.96
C VAL A 130 -9.53 -9.28 11.43
N ALA A 131 -9.77 -8.43 12.44
CA ALA A 131 -11.12 -8.14 12.92
C ALA A 131 -12.03 -7.53 11.83
N CYS A 132 -11.46 -6.70 10.93
CA CYS A 132 -12.17 -6.21 9.75
C CYS A 132 -12.52 -7.34 8.77
N GLU A 133 -11.59 -8.25 8.49
CA GLU A 133 -11.85 -9.40 7.60
C GLU A 133 -12.94 -10.32 8.16
N GLU A 134 -12.93 -10.57 9.47
CA GLU A 134 -13.97 -11.35 10.14
C GLU A 134 -15.36 -10.69 10.00
N ALA A 135 -15.43 -9.37 10.17
CA ALA A 135 -16.68 -8.63 9.99
C ALA A 135 -17.20 -8.74 8.54
N VAL A 136 -16.31 -8.63 7.54
CA VAL A 136 -16.71 -8.79 6.12
C VAL A 136 -17.20 -10.21 5.84
N ARG A 137 -16.51 -11.25 6.34
CA ARG A 137 -16.93 -12.65 6.16
C ARG A 137 -18.26 -12.99 6.84
N ALA A 138 -18.57 -12.31 7.94
CA ALA A 138 -19.85 -12.48 8.64
C ALA A 138 -21.03 -11.79 7.95
N GLY A 139 -20.78 -10.92 6.97
CA GLY A 139 -21.81 -10.24 6.20
C GLY A 139 -22.56 -11.16 5.24
N THR A 140 -23.66 -10.65 4.70
CA THR A 140 -24.56 -11.41 3.80
C THR A 140 -24.18 -11.29 2.32
N ALA A 141 -23.40 -10.28 1.95
CA ALA A 141 -22.91 -10.10 0.57
C ALA A 141 -21.83 -11.13 0.22
N THR A 142 -21.68 -11.44 -1.06
CA THR A 142 -20.43 -12.06 -1.53
C THR A 142 -19.27 -11.11 -1.33
N TRP A 143 -18.06 -11.62 -1.14
CA TRP A 143 -16.94 -10.76 -0.78
C TRP A 143 -15.62 -11.14 -1.44
N THR A 144 -14.79 -10.12 -1.66
CA THR A 144 -13.35 -10.25 -1.96
C THR A 144 -12.56 -9.60 -0.83
N ILE A 145 -11.59 -10.31 -0.26
CA ILE A 145 -10.60 -9.76 0.66
C ILE A 145 -9.27 -9.70 -0.06
N ILE A 146 -8.69 -8.52 -0.16
CA ILE A 146 -7.41 -8.29 -0.83
C ILE A 146 -6.36 -8.02 0.24
N ARG A 147 -5.31 -8.83 0.31
CA ARG A 147 -4.18 -8.68 1.23
C ARG A 147 -2.94 -8.16 0.47
N PRO A 148 -2.83 -6.86 0.22
CA PRO A 148 -1.63 -6.32 -0.42
C PRO A 148 -0.44 -6.38 0.54
N GLY A 149 0.75 -6.54 -0.04
CA GLY A 149 2.01 -6.19 0.60
C GLY A 149 2.21 -4.66 0.61
N LEU A 150 3.44 -4.20 0.39
CA LEU A 150 3.71 -2.77 0.28
C LEU A 150 3.07 -2.20 -0.99
N ILE A 151 2.33 -1.11 -0.83
CA ILE A 151 1.73 -0.38 -1.96
C ILE A 151 2.59 0.84 -2.24
N GLY A 152 2.99 1.00 -3.50
CA GLY A 152 3.85 2.10 -3.92
C GLY A 152 3.39 2.81 -5.18
N GLY A 153 4.13 3.81 -5.58
CA GLY A 153 3.85 4.59 -6.77
C GLY A 153 3.37 6.02 -6.48
N PRO A 154 2.85 6.73 -7.49
CA PRO A 154 2.41 8.11 -7.35
C PRO A 154 1.33 8.28 -6.28
N GLY A 155 1.49 9.29 -5.43
CA GLY A 155 0.55 9.56 -4.33
C GLY A 155 0.89 8.84 -3.02
N ASP A 156 1.98 8.07 -2.95
CA ASP A 156 2.47 7.50 -1.70
C ASP A 156 2.87 8.63 -0.73
N THR A 157 1.99 8.90 0.24
CA THR A 157 2.22 9.95 1.25
C THR A 157 3.29 9.59 2.26
N SER A 158 3.65 8.30 2.37
CA SER A 158 4.74 7.84 3.24
C SER A 158 6.11 8.17 2.66
N ALA A 159 6.21 8.35 1.34
CA ALA A 159 7.44 8.51 0.56
C ALA A 159 8.39 7.30 0.59
N ARG A 160 7.94 6.14 1.12
CA ARG A 160 8.78 4.94 1.20
C ARG A 160 9.25 4.47 -0.17
N THR A 161 8.32 4.40 -1.13
CA THR A 161 8.59 3.92 -2.49
C THR A 161 9.45 4.90 -3.27
N GLY A 162 9.24 6.20 -3.05
CA GLY A 162 9.92 7.26 -3.77
C GLY A 162 11.33 7.58 -3.25
N TYR A 163 11.67 7.16 -2.02
CA TYR A 163 12.93 7.54 -1.37
C TYR A 163 14.17 7.15 -2.18
N TYR A 164 14.35 5.86 -2.49
CA TYR A 164 15.55 5.42 -3.21
C TYR A 164 15.62 5.97 -4.64
N PRO A 165 14.56 5.93 -5.46
CA PRO A 165 14.60 6.57 -6.77
C PRO A 165 15.01 8.05 -6.70
N TRP A 166 14.44 8.77 -5.72
CA TRP A 166 14.78 10.17 -5.51
C TRP A 166 16.22 10.34 -5.02
N ARG A 167 16.67 9.54 -4.04
CA ARG A 167 18.03 9.63 -3.49
C ARG A 167 19.11 9.29 -4.53
N PHE A 168 18.85 8.30 -5.40
CA PHE A 168 19.76 8.02 -6.53
C PHE A 168 19.77 9.15 -7.58
N ALA A 169 18.68 9.86 -7.76
CA ALA A 169 18.61 11.04 -8.64
C ALA A 169 19.27 12.29 -8.01
N HIS A 170 19.27 12.38 -6.68
CA HIS A 170 19.78 13.53 -5.88
C HIS A 170 20.67 13.04 -4.74
N PRO A 171 21.88 12.51 -5.04
CA PRO A 171 22.77 11.98 -4.02
C PRO A 171 23.40 13.11 -3.20
N THR A 172 23.77 12.84 -1.94
CA THR A 172 24.50 13.76 -1.06
C THR A 172 26.02 13.67 -1.22
N GLY A 173 26.51 12.72 -2.03
CA GLY A 173 27.94 12.48 -2.32
C GLY A 173 28.09 11.64 -3.58
N ASP A 174 29.25 10.99 -3.73
CA ASP A 174 29.58 10.18 -4.92
C ASP A 174 28.82 8.85 -4.98
N ASP A 175 28.17 8.46 -3.89
CA ASP A 175 27.39 7.22 -3.75
C ASP A 175 26.09 7.44 -2.98
N VAL A 176 25.28 6.39 -2.85
CA VAL A 176 24.02 6.38 -2.09
C VAL A 176 24.07 5.30 -1.02
N LEU A 177 23.71 5.64 0.21
CA LEU A 177 23.60 4.67 1.30
C LEU A 177 22.38 3.76 1.08
N VAL A 178 22.62 2.46 1.14
CA VAL A 178 21.62 1.40 1.03
C VAL A 178 21.86 0.35 2.11
N PRO A 179 20.85 -0.46 2.49
CA PRO A 179 21.09 -1.60 3.37
C PRO A 179 22.14 -2.54 2.79
N ASP A 180 23.00 -3.10 3.67
CA ASP A 180 23.95 -4.14 3.30
C ASP A 180 23.28 -5.52 3.25
N ASP A 181 22.20 -5.59 2.50
CA ASP A 181 21.41 -6.79 2.29
C ASP A 181 20.82 -6.76 0.86
N PRO A 182 21.67 -6.98 -0.17
CA PRO A 182 21.23 -6.89 -1.56
C PRO A 182 20.18 -7.95 -1.94
N GLU A 183 20.10 -9.05 -1.19
CA GLU A 183 19.12 -10.13 -1.40
C GLU A 183 17.86 -9.95 -0.55
N PHE A 184 17.69 -8.82 0.12
CA PHE A 184 16.44 -8.54 0.83
C PHE A 184 15.26 -8.55 -0.15
N PRO A 185 14.21 -9.35 0.11
CA PRO A 185 13.08 -9.46 -0.81
C PRO A 185 12.20 -8.21 -0.75
N CYS A 186 12.16 -7.46 -1.83
CA CYS A 186 11.31 -6.29 -1.96
C CYS A 186 10.03 -6.67 -2.73
N ALA A 187 8.95 -6.88 -2.01
CA ALA A 187 7.63 -7.15 -2.57
C ALA A 187 6.76 -5.90 -2.52
N LEU A 188 6.50 -5.33 -3.68
CA LEU A 188 5.77 -4.08 -3.85
C LEU A 188 4.71 -4.24 -4.94
N ILE A 189 3.54 -3.64 -4.76
CA ILE A 189 2.55 -3.49 -5.82
C ILE A 189 2.35 -2.01 -6.17
N ASP A 190 2.31 -1.69 -7.47
CA ASP A 190 1.93 -0.35 -7.92
C ASP A 190 0.47 -0.07 -7.54
N VAL A 191 0.21 1.12 -7.02
CA VAL A 191 -1.12 1.56 -6.59
C VAL A 191 -2.16 1.48 -7.71
N ALA A 192 -1.75 1.71 -8.97
CA ALA A 192 -2.66 1.61 -10.11
C ALA A 192 -2.98 0.16 -10.47
N ASP A 193 -2.01 -0.77 -10.35
CA ASP A 193 -2.26 -2.20 -10.61
C ASP A 193 -3.19 -2.79 -9.54
N LEU A 194 -3.00 -2.41 -8.29
CA LEU A 194 -3.90 -2.80 -7.20
C LEU A 194 -5.30 -2.22 -7.41
N ALA A 195 -5.40 -0.95 -7.78
CA ALA A 195 -6.67 -0.29 -8.06
C ALA A 195 -7.41 -0.97 -9.24
N ALA A 196 -6.71 -1.24 -10.33
CA ALA A 196 -7.28 -1.90 -11.50
C ALA A 196 -7.88 -3.26 -11.15
N TRP A 197 -7.16 -4.04 -10.35
CA TRP A 197 -7.71 -5.33 -9.95
C TRP A 197 -8.83 -5.23 -8.91
N ALA A 198 -8.76 -4.34 -7.96
CA ALA A 198 -9.85 -4.13 -7.01
C ALA A 198 -11.17 -3.78 -7.73
N VAL A 199 -11.09 -2.97 -8.79
CA VAL A 199 -12.24 -2.66 -9.65
C VAL A 199 -12.68 -3.90 -10.43
N THR A 200 -11.76 -4.69 -10.98
CA THR A 200 -12.09 -5.97 -11.65
C THR A 200 -12.80 -6.91 -10.67
N ALA A 201 -12.26 -7.09 -9.46
CA ALA A 201 -12.87 -7.93 -8.44
C ALA A 201 -14.30 -7.49 -8.08
N ALA A 202 -14.53 -6.18 -8.02
CA ALA A 202 -15.86 -5.62 -7.79
C ALA A 202 -16.82 -5.84 -8.97
N GLN A 203 -16.36 -5.65 -10.22
CA GLN A 203 -17.17 -5.80 -11.43
C GLN A 203 -17.56 -7.26 -11.69
N ASP A 204 -16.58 -8.17 -11.54
CA ASP A 204 -16.73 -9.59 -11.84
C ASP A 204 -17.16 -10.41 -10.61
N ARG A 205 -17.33 -9.76 -9.44
CA ARG A 205 -17.70 -10.38 -8.16
C ARG A 205 -16.81 -11.58 -7.82
N ILE A 206 -15.50 -11.39 -7.96
CA ILE A 206 -14.51 -12.42 -7.68
C ILE A 206 -14.51 -12.72 -6.18
N ALA A 207 -15.06 -13.86 -5.78
CA ALA A 207 -15.20 -14.22 -4.37
C ALA A 207 -13.94 -14.91 -3.84
N GLY A 208 -13.52 -14.55 -2.61
CA GLY A 208 -12.39 -15.18 -1.93
C GLY A 208 -11.40 -14.20 -1.31
N THR A 209 -10.35 -14.77 -0.71
CA THR A 209 -9.21 -14.01 -0.18
C THR A 209 -8.04 -14.12 -1.15
N PHE A 210 -7.31 -13.02 -1.36
CA PHE A 210 -6.23 -12.97 -2.34
C PHE A 210 -5.05 -12.14 -1.84
N ASN A 211 -3.87 -12.71 -1.86
CA ASN A 211 -2.63 -11.99 -1.65
C ASN A 211 -2.26 -11.16 -2.88
N ARG A 212 -1.73 -9.97 -2.65
CA ARG A 212 -1.47 -9.00 -3.70
C ARG A 212 -0.13 -8.29 -3.54
N HIS A 213 0.84 -8.72 -4.27
CA HIS A 213 2.07 -7.97 -4.56
C HIS A 213 2.62 -8.46 -5.90
N ARG A 214 3.62 -7.80 -6.42
CA ARG A 214 4.46 -8.37 -7.47
C ARG A 214 5.30 -9.49 -6.87
N SER A 215 5.66 -10.52 -7.65
CA SER A 215 6.70 -11.46 -7.21
C SER A 215 7.93 -10.66 -6.76
N HIS A 216 8.50 -11.02 -5.61
CA HIS A 216 9.62 -10.31 -5.02
C HIS A 216 10.81 -10.22 -5.98
N ASP A 217 11.43 -9.03 -6.04
CA ASP A 217 12.75 -8.83 -6.62
C ASP A 217 13.74 -8.59 -5.48
N SER A 218 15.01 -8.92 -5.69
CA SER A 218 16.02 -8.56 -4.70
C SER A 218 16.21 -7.03 -4.66
N PHE A 219 16.40 -6.48 -3.46
CA PHE A 219 16.56 -5.04 -3.21
C PHE A 219 17.68 -4.42 -4.07
N GLY A 220 18.74 -5.19 -4.35
CA GLY A 220 19.88 -4.74 -5.12
C GLY A 220 19.60 -4.41 -6.59
N ARG A 221 18.50 -4.87 -7.19
CA ARG A 221 18.18 -4.66 -8.61
C ARG A 221 17.17 -3.54 -8.86
N GLY A 222 16.15 -3.39 -8.04
CA GLY A 222 15.02 -2.52 -8.32
C GLY A 222 15.30 -1.01 -8.32
N PRO A 223 15.78 -0.40 -7.21
CA PRO A 223 15.94 1.06 -7.11
C PRO A 223 17.02 1.64 -8.02
N ARG A 224 18.09 0.87 -8.27
CA ARG A 224 19.22 1.31 -9.11
C ARG A 224 18.85 1.42 -10.59
N ASP A 225 18.04 0.51 -11.10
CA ASP A 225 17.67 0.48 -12.53
C ASP A 225 16.89 1.73 -12.95
N CYS A 226 16.08 2.29 -12.05
CA CYS A 226 15.32 3.50 -12.32
C CYS A 226 16.20 4.73 -12.47
N ALA A 227 17.14 4.94 -11.55
CA ALA A 227 18.08 6.08 -11.62
C ALA A 227 19.01 6.00 -12.84
N THR A 228 19.46 4.80 -13.20
CA THR A 228 20.31 4.57 -14.37
C THR A 228 19.61 4.90 -15.68
N ARG A 229 18.32 4.60 -15.83
CA ARG A 229 17.54 4.91 -17.05
C ARG A 229 17.42 6.41 -17.29
N ARG A 230 17.23 7.21 -16.24
CA ARG A 230 17.10 8.67 -16.37
C ARG A 230 18.43 9.36 -16.69
N ARG A 231 19.56 8.86 -16.16
CA ARG A 231 20.89 9.41 -16.41
C ARG A 231 21.48 9.09 -17.79
N ARG A 232 21.02 8.02 -18.45
CA ARG A 232 21.42 7.73 -19.85
C ARG A 232 20.97 8.79 -20.86
N ALA A 233 20.11 9.70 -20.45
CA ALA A 233 19.67 10.83 -21.29
C ALA A 233 20.57 12.09 -21.19
N GLY A 234 21.76 12.04 -20.56
CA GLY A 234 22.73 13.12 -20.65
C GLY A 234 23.42 13.61 -19.36
N ALA A 235 23.47 12.82 -18.28
CA ALA A 235 24.12 13.22 -17.03
C ALA A 235 25.39 12.38 -16.72
N PRO A 236 26.37 12.93 -15.95
CA PRO A 236 27.60 12.24 -15.56
C PRO A 236 27.38 11.01 -14.66
N ASP A 237 28.41 10.23 -14.45
CA ASP A 237 28.45 8.89 -13.85
C ASP A 237 27.44 8.60 -12.72
N THR A 238 26.84 7.39 -12.78
CA THR A 238 25.87 6.90 -11.78
C THR A 238 26.55 6.74 -10.42
N PRO A 239 26.00 7.28 -9.32
CA PRO A 239 26.54 7.05 -7.99
C PRO A 239 26.61 5.56 -7.67
N ARG A 240 27.67 5.11 -7.02
CA ARG A 240 27.82 3.75 -6.53
C ARG A 240 26.98 3.55 -5.28
N ALA A 241 26.38 2.38 -5.10
CA ALA A 241 25.74 2.04 -3.84
C ALA A 241 26.81 1.63 -2.83
N ARG A 242 26.70 2.11 -1.59
CA ARG A 242 27.54 1.75 -0.46
C ARG A 242 26.71 0.96 0.55
N GLY A 243 27.09 -0.28 0.82
CA GLY A 243 26.54 -1.06 1.94
C GLY A 243 27.23 -0.64 3.24
N GLY A 244 26.47 -0.54 4.32
CA GLY A 244 27.03 -0.21 5.63
C GLY A 244 26.20 -0.81 6.77
N PRO A 245 26.81 -1.04 7.95
CA PRO A 245 26.09 -1.58 9.11
C PRO A 245 25.11 -0.53 9.64
N ALA A 246 23.86 -0.63 9.22
CA ALA A 246 22.80 0.30 9.61
C ALA A 246 22.28 0.10 11.05
N ARG A 247 22.95 -0.74 11.86
CA ARG A 247 22.39 -1.33 13.10
C ARG A 247 22.19 -0.38 14.28
N SER A 248 22.71 0.84 14.31
CA SER A 248 22.68 1.59 15.57
C SER A 248 21.88 2.90 15.59
N ARG A 249 21.46 3.45 14.46
CA ARG A 249 20.74 4.74 14.43
C ARG A 249 19.62 4.87 13.40
N CYS A 250 19.49 3.98 12.42
CA CYS A 250 18.38 4.02 11.45
C CYS A 250 17.16 3.26 11.96
N ARG A 251 16.00 3.89 11.87
CA ARG A 251 14.72 3.19 12.07
C ARG A 251 14.41 2.30 10.88
N ILE A 252 13.79 1.18 11.18
CA ILE A 252 13.43 0.14 10.22
C ILE A 252 12.15 0.55 9.50
N LEU A 253 12.07 0.37 8.20
CA LEU A 253 10.91 0.39 7.31
C LEU A 253 10.20 1.73 7.11
N ASP A 254 10.01 2.59 8.13
CA ASP A 254 9.16 3.77 8.03
C ASP A 254 9.59 4.90 8.97
N GLY A 255 9.30 6.13 8.58
CA GLY A 255 9.57 7.33 9.36
C GLY A 255 10.86 8.05 9.01
N ALA A 256 11.12 9.15 9.72
CA ALA A 256 12.35 9.92 9.62
C ALA A 256 13.56 9.09 10.08
N ALA A 257 14.73 9.31 9.49
CA ALA A 257 15.96 8.59 9.75
C ALA A 257 15.83 7.06 9.56
N SER A 258 15.10 6.63 8.53
CA SER A 258 14.91 5.21 8.16
C SER A 258 15.63 4.87 6.86
N LEU A 259 15.82 3.57 6.62
CA LEU A 259 16.09 3.00 5.30
C LEU A 259 14.80 2.29 4.84
N PRO A 260 13.93 2.98 4.06
CA PRO A 260 12.64 2.44 3.67
C PRO A 260 12.74 1.13 2.91
N LEU A 261 11.66 0.35 2.92
CA LEU A 261 11.52 -0.94 2.21
C LEU A 261 12.44 -2.05 2.75
N TRP A 262 13.16 -1.84 3.83
CA TRP A 262 14.06 -2.80 4.44
C TRP A 262 13.72 -3.05 5.92
N ILE A 263 13.85 -4.28 6.38
CA ILE A 263 13.57 -4.72 7.76
C ILE A 263 14.80 -5.44 8.30
N ASP A 264 15.38 -4.94 9.39
CA ASP A 264 16.52 -5.57 10.09
C ASP A 264 16.05 -6.58 11.16
N ASP A 265 14.93 -7.23 10.91
CA ASP A 265 14.40 -8.26 11.80
C ASP A 265 14.12 -9.53 10.99
N PRO A 266 14.85 -10.63 11.29
CA PRO A 266 14.60 -11.91 10.62
C PRO A 266 13.16 -12.39 10.71
N ALA A 267 12.46 -12.09 11.83
CA ALA A 267 11.05 -12.46 12.00
C ALA A 267 10.09 -11.70 11.06
N GLY A 268 10.49 -10.52 10.58
CA GLY A 268 9.70 -9.69 9.65
C GLY A 268 10.18 -9.76 8.20
N ARG A 269 11.31 -10.42 7.93
CA ARG A 269 12.02 -10.36 6.64
C ARG A 269 11.16 -10.64 5.42
N TYR A 270 10.25 -11.59 5.51
CA TYR A 270 9.40 -12.03 4.41
C TYR A 270 7.94 -11.59 4.55
N GLY A 271 7.63 -10.70 5.48
CA GLY A 271 6.25 -10.28 5.77
C GLY A 271 5.48 -9.65 4.61
N ALA A 272 6.20 -9.16 3.58
CA ALA A 272 5.57 -8.63 2.37
C ALA A 272 5.58 -9.62 1.19
N THR A 273 6.19 -10.81 1.31
CA THR A 273 6.41 -11.77 0.21
C THR A 273 5.39 -12.89 0.21
N ALA A 274 4.11 -12.58 0.13
CA ALA A 274 3.08 -13.61 0.08
C ALA A 274 2.95 -14.24 -1.31
N ASP A 275 2.44 -15.48 -1.43
CA ASP A 275 2.13 -16.10 -2.73
C ASP A 275 0.96 -15.35 -3.40
N THR A 276 1.08 -15.08 -4.69
CA THR A 276 0.07 -14.37 -5.49
C THR A 276 -0.55 -15.23 -6.58
N HIS A 277 -0.36 -16.54 -6.52
CA HIS A 277 -0.83 -17.46 -7.55
C HIS A 277 -2.35 -17.35 -7.76
N ALA A 278 -3.12 -17.40 -6.67
CA ALA A 278 -4.57 -17.27 -6.71
C ALA A 278 -5.03 -15.95 -7.37
N ALA A 279 -4.39 -14.84 -7.02
CA ALA A 279 -4.72 -13.55 -7.60
C ALA A 279 -4.37 -13.47 -9.11
N ARG A 280 -3.25 -14.07 -9.53
CA ARG A 280 -2.86 -14.14 -10.95
C ARG A 280 -3.81 -14.98 -11.76
N ALA A 281 -4.28 -16.09 -11.22
CA ALA A 281 -5.29 -16.94 -11.87
C ALA A 281 -6.61 -16.16 -12.11
N HIS A 282 -6.85 -15.09 -11.33
CA HIS A 282 -7.99 -14.20 -11.50
C HIS A 282 -7.60 -12.85 -12.15
N GLY A 283 -6.58 -12.84 -13.00
CA GLY A 283 -6.26 -11.70 -13.85
C GLY A 283 -5.43 -10.59 -13.20
N LEU A 284 -4.68 -10.88 -12.11
CA LEU A 284 -3.70 -9.92 -11.61
C LEU A 284 -2.60 -9.70 -12.65
N MET A 285 -2.51 -8.48 -13.11
CA MET A 285 -1.38 -8.00 -13.91
C MET A 285 -0.59 -6.98 -13.09
N THR A 286 0.72 -7.09 -13.10
CA THR A 286 1.61 -6.15 -12.40
C THR A 286 2.66 -5.62 -13.35
N ARG A 287 2.89 -4.31 -13.32
CA ARG A 287 3.95 -3.68 -14.11
C ARG A 287 5.34 -4.02 -13.58
N PRO A 288 6.40 -3.86 -14.39
CA PRO A 288 7.77 -3.95 -13.92
C PRO A 288 8.05 -2.98 -12.76
N LEU A 289 8.81 -3.41 -11.73
CA LEU A 289 9.14 -2.58 -10.57
C LEU A 289 9.86 -1.28 -10.96
N ALA A 290 10.71 -1.33 -11.98
CA ALA A 290 11.38 -0.15 -12.52
C ALA A 290 10.42 0.93 -13.03
N GLU A 291 9.26 0.53 -13.55
CA GLU A 291 8.22 1.49 -13.97
C GLU A 291 7.55 2.13 -12.76
N THR A 292 7.20 1.35 -11.73
CA THR A 292 6.66 1.88 -10.48
C THR A 292 7.62 2.89 -9.84
N PHE A 293 8.92 2.58 -9.80
CA PHE A 293 9.94 3.50 -9.26
C PHE A 293 10.13 4.74 -10.13
N ALA A 294 10.06 4.63 -11.47
CA ALA A 294 10.13 5.79 -12.35
C ALA A 294 8.97 6.76 -12.10
N ARG A 295 7.75 6.23 -11.99
CA ARG A 295 6.54 7.01 -11.67
C ARG A 295 6.58 7.60 -10.26
N ALA A 296 7.11 6.86 -9.29
CA ALA A 296 7.33 7.36 -7.94
C ALA A 296 8.34 8.53 -7.92
N LEU A 297 9.44 8.44 -8.69
CA LEU A 297 10.41 9.52 -8.83
C LEU A 297 9.77 10.78 -9.41
N GLU A 298 9.01 10.65 -10.50
CA GLU A 298 8.30 11.79 -11.10
C GLU A 298 7.34 12.47 -10.12
N TYR A 299 6.70 11.69 -9.25
CA TYR A 299 5.84 12.21 -8.19
C TYR A 299 6.66 12.93 -7.11
N GLU A 300 7.79 12.33 -6.66
CA GLU A 300 8.67 12.92 -5.65
C GLU A 300 9.34 14.22 -6.10
N GLU A 301 9.65 14.36 -7.38
CA GLU A 301 10.22 15.60 -7.94
C GLU A 301 9.24 16.77 -7.95
N ARG A 302 7.94 16.48 -7.91
CA ARG A 302 6.86 17.50 -7.83
C ARG A 302 6.34 17.69 -6.41
N ARG A 303 6.94 16.99 -5.42
CA ARG A 303 6.49 17.05 -4.04
C ARG A 303 6.90 18.36 -3.39
N ASP A 304 5.95 19.14 -2.92
CA ASP A 304 6.19 20.38 -2.15
C ASP A 304 6.35 20.13 -0.64
N ALA A 305 5.93 18.96 -0.13
CA ALA A 305 5.99 18.63 1.28
C ALA A 305 7.23 17.80 1.63
N PRO A 306 7.78 17.91 2.86
CA PRO A 306 8.89 17.08 3.32
C PRO A 306 8.57 15.59 3.24
N ARG A 307 9.57 14.77 2.93
CA ARG A 307 9.45 13.31 2.95
C ARG A 307 9.29 12.82 4.37
N ARG A 308 8.38 11.88 4.56
CA ARG A 308 8.11 11.28 5.89
C ARG A 308 8.96 10.05 6.17
N ALA A 309 9.55 9.45 5.15
CA ALA A 309 10.42 8.30 5.25
C ALA A 309 11.75 8.54 4.56
N GLY A 310 12.79 7.88 5.03
CA GLY A 310 14.14 7.98 4.51
C GLY A 310 15.04 8.87 5.36
N LEU A 311 16.32 8.89 4.98
CA LEU A 311 17.31 9.77 5.59
C LEU A 311 17.17 11.19 5.01
N SER A 312 17.24 12.19 5.86
CA SER A 312 17.51 13.56 5.41
C SER A 312 18.98 13.66 4.92
N ASP A 313 19.33 14.77 4.29
CA ASP A 313 20.72 15.00 3.86
C ASP A 313 21.68 15.06 5.06
N SER A 314 21.24 15.65 6.18
CA SER A 314 22.02 15.67 7.42
C SER A 314 22.17 14.28 8.04
N ASP A 315 21.09 13.49 8.12
CA ASP A 315 21.15 12.12 8.65
C ASP A 315 22.10 11.24 7.82
N GLU A 316 22.09 11.42 6.49
CA GLU A 316 22.97 10.66 5.61
C GLU A 316 24.44 11.07 5.78
N LEU A 317 24.74 12.37 5.91
CA LEU A 317 26.09 12.87 6.17
C LEU A 317 26.63 12.38 7.51
N ASP A 318 25.80 12.42 8.58
CA ASP A 318 26.17 11.90 9.90
C ASP A 318 26.48 10.41 9.86
N LEU A 319 25.67 9.61 9.12
CA LEU A 319 25.94 8.19 8.96
C LEU A 319 27.21 7.91 8.15
N ARG A 320 27.51 8.70 7.12
CA ARG A 320 28.76 8.58 6.35
C ARG A 320 29.96 8.77 7.26
N GLY A 321 29.96 9.80 8.13
CA GLY A 321 31.01 10.05 9.10
C GLY A 321 31.21 8.92 10.14
N LEU A 322 30.27 8.00 10.28
CA LEU A 322 30.41 6.81 11.13
C LEU A 322 30.91 5.57 10.36
N LEU A 323 30.88 5.59 9.04
CA LEU A 323 31.30 4.50 8.16
C LEU A 323 32.72 4.68 7.61
N ASP A 324 33.28 5.89 7.66
CA ASP A 324 34.65 6.23 7.33
C ASP A 324 35.57 6.01 8.53
#